data_0009e5606fbb8e7c95a41442d16f93cc
#
_entry.id   0009e5606fbb8e7c95a41442d16f93cc
#
_cell.length_a   1.000
_cell.length_b   1.000
_cell.length_c   1.000
_cell.angle_alpha   90.00
_cell.angle_beta   90.00
_cell.angle_gamma   90.00
#
_symmetry.space_group_name_H-M   'P 1'
#
loop_
_entity.id
_entity.type
_entity.pdbx_description
1 polymer ?
#
loop_
_entity_poly.entity_id
_entity_poly.type
_entity_poly.pdbx_seq_one_letter_code
_entity_poly.pdbx_strand_id
1 'polypeptide(L)'
;YGEIPEEYLETIKNKLALYVNDFDISQRETAVVKYTGYLPDFYKTYIVSRKIESLSKKTLELYNLYLDDFFFTVNKNAEDITANDIRVYLYNAQESRGLSNRTLDSRRTAIHAFFEWAANEGYIGKNPCRVIENIKYERVEKKPLTDMELERIRQVCETVREKALVEFLYSTGARVTEVCGVKKTDIDFYKGEVIVLGKGNKHRKVYLNARSKLLLGQYLTSRDDDSEYLFVSERKPHNVLKKEAIERNIRLIGERAELDRPLTPHLFRHTLATLMLQRGTPITEVQKILGHVNINTTMIYAKVSDEDVKASHMKYAI
;
A
#
# COMPACT_ATOMS: atom_id res chain seq x y z
N TYR A 1 -39.59 8.52 9.44
CA TYR A 1 -38.94 9.47 8.55
C TYR A 1 -39.69 10.79 8.71
N GLY A 2 -39.09 11.79 9.41
CA GLY A 2 -39.67 13.11 9.56
C GLY A 2 -39.54 13.89 8.25
N GLU A 3 -40.63 14.47 7.79
CA GLU A 3 -40.62 15.38 6.65
C GLU A 3 -39.84 16.64 7.02
N ILE A 4 -38.93 17.05 6.13
CA ILE A 4 -38.13 18.28 6.31
C ILE A 4 -39.11 19.46 6.14
N PRO A 5 -39.19 20.40 7.12
CA PRO A 5 -40.08 21.58 6.99
C PRO A 5 -39.77 22.38 5.72
N GLU A 6 -40.78 22.89 5.06
CA GLU A 6 -40.66 23.61 3.77
C GLU A 6 -39.69 24.80 3.82
N GLU A 7 -39.59 25.47 4.95
CA GLU A 7 -38.67 26.57 5.22
C GLU A 7 -37.19 26.19 5.04
N TYR A 8 -36.82 24.92 5.35
CA TYR A 8 -35.48 24.41 5.14
C TYR A 8 -35.24 23.94 3.69
N LEU A 9 -36.29 23.51 3.00
CA LEU A 9 -36.20 23.10 1.60
C LEU A 9 -35.83 24.25 0.68
N GLU A 10 -36.37 25.46 0.91
CA GLU A 10 -35.99 26.65 0.12
C GLU A 10 -34.55 27.11 0.41
N THR A 11 -34.10 27.04 1.64
CA THR A 11 -32.73 27.36 2.00
C THR A 11 -31.73 26.37 1.39
N ILE A 12 -32.06 25.09 1.36
CA ILE A 12 -31.26 24.05 0.72
C ILE A 12 -31.24 24.23 -0.80
N LYS A 13 -32.40 24.52 -1.43
CA LYS A 13 -32.46 24.80 -2.88
C LYS A 13 -31.61 26.00 -3.27
N ASN A 14 -31.69 27.10 -2.52
CA ASN A 14 -30.91 28.30 -2.79
C ASN A 14 -29.40 28.10 -2.59
N LYS A 15 -29.00 27.34 -1.57
CA LYS A 15 -27.58 26.97 -1.38
C LYS A 15 -27.08 26.00 -2.47
N LEU A 16 -27.88 25.01 -2.86
CA LEU A 16 -27.58 24.14 -3.98
C LEU A 16 -27.46 24.90 -5.30
N ALA A 17 -28.34 25.86 -5.57
CA ALA A 17 -28.30 26.70 -6.78
C ALA A 17 -27.02 27.56 -6.84
N LEU A 18 -26.54 28.08 -5.71
CA LEU A 18 -25.26 28.81 -5.64
C LEU A 18 -24.05 27.92 -5.92
N TYR A 19 -24.06 26.67 -5.45
CA TYR A 19 -22.95 25.72 -5.71
C TYR A 19 -23.00 25.13 -7.13
N VAL A 20 -24.19 25.07 -7.75
CA VAL A 20 -24.38 24.52 -9.09
C VAL A 20 -24.04 25.52 -10.20
N ASN A 21 -24.15 26.83 -9.92
CA ASN A 21 -23.79 27.87 -10.91
C ASN A 21 -22.32 27.95 -11.29
N ASP A 22 -21.42 27.36 -10.51
CA ASP A 22 -20.00 27.29 -10.82
C ASP A 22 -19.60 26.04 -11.64
N PHE A 23 -20.58 25.18 -11.97
CA PHE A 23 -20.36 24.00 -12.78
C PHE A 23 -21.18 24.06 -14.06
N ASP A 24 -20.52 23.90 -15.19
CA ASP A 24 -21.18 23.74 -16.49
C ASP A 24 -21.87 22.36 -16.54
N ILE A 25 -23.12 22.30 -16.02
CA ILE A 25 -23.94 21.09 -16.01
C ILE A 25 -24.60 20.95 -17.36
N SER A 26 -23.90 20.33 -18.31
CA SER A 26 -24.58 19.77 -19.47
C SER A 26 -25.51 18.66 -19.01
N GLN A 27 -26.79 18.74 -19.37
CA GLN A 27 -27.78 17.68 -19.16
C GLN A 27 -27.24 16.38 -19.78
N ARG A 28 -26.61 15.52 -18.95
CA ARG A 28 -26.55 14.11 -19.31
C ARG A 28 -27.97 13.59 -19.23
N GLU A 29 -28.48 13.03 -20.33
CA GLU A 29 -29.72 12.27 -20.30
C GLU A 29 -29.67 11.30 -19.12
N THR A 30 -30.45 11.57 -18.08
CA THR A 30 -30.70 10.67 -16.97
C THR A 30 -31.70 9.60 -17.42
N ALA A 31 -31.33 8.81 -18.43
CA ALA A 31 -31.85 7.47 -18.47
C ALA A 31 -31.37 6.81 -17.17
N VAL A 32 -32.29 6.35 -16.34
CA VAL A 32 -32.02 5.48 -15.21
C VAL A 32 -31.39 4.23 -15.78
N VAL A 33 -30.09 4.27 -15.97
CA VAL A 33 -29.31 3.13 -16.47
C VAL A 33 -29.29 2.16 -15.31
N LYS A 34 -30.14 1.12 -15.39
CA LYS A 34 -29.92 -0.10 -14.64
C LYS A 34 -28.46 -0.45 -14.83
N TYR A 35 -27.76 -0.68 -13.75
CA TYR A 35 -26.34 -1.07 -13.66
C TYR A 35 -26.14 -2.48 -14.28
N THR A 36 -26.39 -2.59 -15.57
CA THR A 36 -26.29 -3.82 -16.34
C THR A 36 -25.75 -3.44 -17.71
N GLY A 37 -24.43 -3.60 -17.91
CA GLY A 37 -23.97 -3.68 -19.24
C GLY A 37 -22.73 -2.94 -19.68
N TYR A 38 -21.93 -2.34 -18.79
CA TYR A 38 -20.63 -1.78 -19.21
C TYR A 38 -19.52 -2.82 -19.18
N LEU A 39 -19.63 -3.83 -18.30
CA LEU A 39 -18.69 -4.92 -18.24
C LEU A 39 -19.07 -5.99 -19.26
N PRO A 40 -18.11 -6.53 -20.03
CA PRO A 40 -18.36 -7.61 -20.97
C PRO A 40 -18.96 -8.84 -20.30
N ASP A 41 -19.80 -9.61 -20.99
CA ASP A 41 -20.44 -10.81 -20.44
C ASP A 41 -19.43 -11.80 -19.87
N PHE A 42 -18.25 -11.91 -20.49
CA PHE A 42 -17.16 -12.78 -20.07
C PHE A 42 -16.32 -12.20 -18.89
N TYR A 43 -16.64 -11.02 -18.38
CA TYR A 43 -15.89 -10.39 -17.28
C TYR A 43 -15.87 -11.26 -16.01
N LYS A 44 -16.99 -11.90 -15.69
CA LYS A 44 -17.05 -12.82 -14.53
C LYS A 44 -16.08 -13.98 -14.69
N THR A 45 -15.94 -14.52 -15.89
CA THR A 45 -15.00 -15.59 -16.23
C THR A 45 -13.56 -15.12 -16.04
N TYR A 46 -13.23 -13.89 -16.46
CA TYR A 46 -11.92 -13.28 -16.18
C TYR A 46 -11.61 -13.25 -14.67
N ILE A 47 -12.53 -12.78 -13.84
CA ILE A 47 -12.30 -12.70 -12.40
C ILE A 47 -12.09 -14.08 -11.78
N VAL A 48 -12.87 -15.07 -12.20
CA VAL A 48 -12.71 -16.46 -11.76
C VAL A 48 -11.35 -17.02 -12.17
N SER A 49 -10.93 -16.81 -13.42
CA SER A 49 -9.63 -17.22 -13.94
C SER A 49 -8.48 -16.61 -13.10
N ARG A 50 -8.50 -15.29 -12.88
CA ARG A 50 -7.49 -14.61 -12.06
C ARG A 50 -7.47 -15.09 -10.61
N LYS A 51 -8.61 -15.48 -10.05
CA LYS A 51 -8.70 -16.05 -8.71
C LYS A 51 -8.08 -17.45 -8.64
N ILE A 52 -8.31 -18.28 -9.65
CA ILE A 52 -7.69 -19.62 -9.77
C ILE A 52 -6.17 -19.50 -9.90
N GLU A 53 -5.69 -18.51 -10.65
CA GLU A 53 -4.26 -18.18 -10.77
C GLU A 53 -3.65 -17.59 -9.49
N SER A 54 -4.38 -17.62 -8.39
CA SER A 54 -3.91 -17.18 -7.07
C SER A 54 -3.60 -15.70 -6.95
N LEU A 55 -4.22 -14.82 -7.75
CA LEU A 55 -4.15 -13.38 -7.50
C LEU A 55 -4.75 -13.08 -6.12
N SER A 56 -4.07 -12.20 -5.38
CA SER A 56 -4.56 -11.81 -4.06
C SER A 56 -5.93 -11.11 -4.16
N LYS A 57 -6.80 -11.32 -3.14
CA LYS A 57 -8.10 -10.65 -3.05
C LYS A 57 -7.99 -9.13 -3.28
N LYS A 58 -6.98 -8.50 -2.67
CA LYS A 58 -6.75 -7.06 -2.81
C LYS A 58 -6.36 -6.65 -4.24
N THR A 59 -5.58 -7.47 -4.95
CA THR A 59 -5.23 -7.21 -6.36
C THR A 59 -6.48 -7.32 -7.24
N LEU A 60 -7.33 -8.32 -6.98
CA LEU A 60 -8.60 -8.48 -7.71
C LEU A 60 -9.55 -7.29 -7.45
N GLU A 61 -9.67 -6.84 -6.20
CA GLU A 61 -10.47 -5.66 -5.86
C GLU A 61 -9.98 -4.41 -6.60
N LEU A 62 -8.66 -4.23 -6.69
CA LEU A 62 -8.06 -3.11 -7.41
C LEU A 62 -8.29 -3.22 -8.93
N TYR A 63 -8.14 -4.41 -9.50
CA TYR A 63 -8.41 -4.66 -10.92
C TYR A 63 -9.88 -4.43 -11.23
N ASN A 64 -10.80 -4.92 -10.39
CA ASN A 64 -12.21 -4.64 -10.52
C ASN A 64 -12.50 -3.14 -10.54
N LEU A 65 -11.96 -2.39 -9.57
CA LEU A 65 -12.15 -0.95 -9.50
C LEU A 65 -11.66 -0.23 -10.77
N TYR A 66 -10.49 -0.63 -11.31
CA TYR A 66 -9.93 0.03 -12.48
C TYR A 66 -10.65 -0.36 -13.78
N LEU A 67 -11.06 -1.62 -13.92
CA LEU A 67 -11.77 -2.10 -15.10
C LEU A 67 -13.22 -1.59 -15.12
N ASP A 68 -13.88 -1.56 -13.98
CA ASP A 68 -15.24 -1.02 -13.85
C ASP A 68 -15.28 0.46 -14.26
N ASP A 69 -14.36 1.28 -13.71
CA ASP A 69 -14.21 2.69 -14.07
C ASP A 69 -13.85 2.88 -15.56
N PHE A 70 -13.02 2.00 -16.12
CA PHE A 70 -12.63 2.04 -17.53
C PHE A 70 -13.81 1.75 -18.45
N PHE A 71 -14.50 0.62 -18.25
CA PHE A 71 -15.64 0.25 -19.10
C PHE A 71 -16.81 1.22 -18.96
N PHE A 72 -17.07 1.70 -17.74
CA PHE A 72 -18.06 2.75 -17.51
C PHE A 72 -17.75 4.02 -18.30
N THR A 73 -16.49 4.46 -18.30
CA THR A 73 -16.07 5.72 -18.94
C THR A 73 -16.04 5.60 -20.48
N VAL A 74 -15.52 4.47 -21.00
CA VAL A 74 -15.38 4.27 -22.45
C VAL A 74 -16.72 3.90 -23.09
N ASN A 75 -17.58 3.20 -22.37
CA ASN A 75 -18.95 2.81 -22.79
C ASN A 75 -19.01 2.19 -24.20
N LYS A 76 -18.13 1.20 -24.46
CA LYS A 76 -18.06 0.41 -25.68
C LYS A 76 -17.97 -1.07 -25.37
N ASN A 77 -18.42 -1.93 -26.33
CA ASN A 77 -18.16 -3.37 -26.23
C ASN A 77 -16.64 -3.62 -26.27
N ALA A 78 -16.19 -4.66 -25.58
CA ALA A 78 -14.76 -4.97 -25.47
C ALA A 78 -14.08 -5.19 -26.84
N GLU A 79 -14.81 -5.73 -27.81
CA GLU A 79 -14.34 -5.98 -29.18
C GLU A 79 -14.12 -4.69 -29.99
N ASP A 80 -14.89 -3.63 -29.68
CA ASP A 80 -14.89 -2.34 -30.37
C ASP A 80 -13.87 -1.36 -29.75
N ILE A 81 -13.27 -1.72 -28.63
CA ILE A 81 -12.30 -0.85 -27.92
C ILE A 81 -10.98 -0.82 -28.68
N THR A 82 -10.54 0.38 -29.01
CA THR A 82 -9.28 0.63 -29.70
C THR A 82 -8.18 1.14 -28.75
N ALA A 83 -6.94 1.10 -29.20
CA ALA A 83 -5.84 1.72 -28.47
C ALA A 83 -6.05 3.22 -28.20
N ASN A 84 -6.77 3.91 -29.11
CA ASN A 84 -7.08 5.33 -28.93
C ASN A 84 -8.07 5.56 -27.79
N ASP A 85 -9.09 4.71 -27.64
CA ASP A 85 -10.05 4.82 -26.53
C ASP A 85 -9.33 4.68 -25.18
N ILE A 86 -8.36 3.77 -25.09
CA ILE A 86 -7.55 3.59 -23.87
C ILE A 86 -6.67 4.82 -23.61
N ARG A 87 -6.04 5.40 -24.64
CA ARG A 87 -5.24 6.63 -24.49
C ARG A 87 -6.09 7.80 -24.03
N VAL A 88 -7.26 8.00 -24.63
CA VAL A 88 -8.21 9.06 -24.24
C VAL A 88 -8.68 8.87 -22.81
N TYR A 89 -9.01 7.65 -22.42
CA TYR A 89 -9.36 7.34 -21.02
C TYR A 89 -8.24 7.71 -20.03
N LEU A 90 -7.00 7.29 -20.31
CA LEU A 90 -5.86 7.58 -19.45
C LEU A 90 -5.56 9.09 -19.40
N TYR A 91 -5.63 9.77 -20.53
CA TYR A 91 -5.47 11.21 -20.61
C TYR A 91 -6.53 11.96 -19.79
N ASN A 92 -7.80 11.62 -19.97
CA ASN A 92 -8.90 12.24 -19.22
C ASN A 92 -8.79 11.95 -17.72
N ALA A 93 -8.33 10.74 -17.33
CA ALA A 93 -8.09 10.39 -15.94
C ALA A 93 -6.95 11.23 -15.32
N GLN A 94 -5.98 11.62 -16.10
CA GLN A 94 -4.91 12.54 -15.68
C GLN A 94 -5.42 13.97 -15.54
N GLU A 95 -6.03 14.51 -16.58
CA GLU A 95 -6.44 15.92 -16.63
C GLU A 95 -7.60 16.25 -15.70
N SER A 96 -8.66 15.43 -15.71
CA SER A 96 -9.87 15.74 -14.94
C SER A 96 -9.84 15.28 -13.48
N ARG A 97 -9.01 14.27 -13.17
CA ARG A 97 -8.94 13.68 -11.81
C ARG A 97 -7.57 13.86 -11.12
N GLY A 98 -6.59 14.47 -11.81
CA GLY A 98 -5.25 14.71 -11.28
C GLY A 98 -4.49 13.44 -10.91
N LEU A 99 -4.74 12.31 -11.60
CA LEU A 99 -4.10 11.05 -11.26
C LEU A 99 -2.62 11.06 -11.61
N SER A 100 -1.78 10.59 -10.69
CA SER A 100 -0.35 10.48 -10.92
C SER A 100 -0.02 9.45 -12.01
N ASN A 101 1.10 9.64 -12.73
CA ASN A 101 1.59 8.71 -13.75
C ASN A 101 1.72 7.27 -13.21
N ARG A 102 2.10 7.09 -11.94
CA ARG A 102 2.14 5.79 -11.29
C ARG A 102 0.76 5.14 -11.20
N THR A 103 -0.27 5.90 -10.86
CA THR A 103 -1.65 5.41 -10.80
C THR A 103 -2.17 5.08 -12.19
N LEU A 104 -1.86 5.93 -13.18
CA LEU A 104 -2.20 5.69 -14.59
C LEU A 104 -1.55 4.41 -15.12
N ASP A 105 -0.26 4.17 -14.83
CA ASP A 105 0.42 2.93 -15.22
C ASP A 105 -0.18 1.69 -14.56
N SER A 106 -0.65 1.82 -13.30
CA SER A 106 -1.37 0.74 -12.62
C SER A 106 -2.71 0.43 -13.29
N ARG A 107 -3.46 1.46 -13.73
CA ARG A 107 -4.70 1.32 -14.50
C ARG A 107 -4.43 0.68 -15.86
N ARG A 108 -3.44 1.20 -16.60
CA ARG A 108 -3.00 0.61 -17.88
C ARG A 108 -2.64 -0.87 -17.72
N THR A 109 -1.93 -1.23 -16.66
CA THR A 109 -1.54 -2.61 -16.39
C THR A 109 -2.76 -3.52 -16.17
N ALA A 110 -3.77 -3.07 -15.43
CA ALA A 110 -5.00 -3.83 -15.23
C ALA A 110 -5.78 -4.00 -16.55
N ILE A 111 -5.90 -2.94 -17.35
CA ILE A 111 -6.55 -2.95 -18.66
C ILE A 111 -5.79 -3.90 -19.60
N HIS A 112 -4.47 -3.80 -19.66
CA HIS A 112 -3.63 -4.68 -20.47
C HIS A 112 -3.82 -6.16 -20.08
N ALA A 113 -3.81 -6.47 -18.79
CA ALA A 113 -3.97 -7.83 -18.28
C ALA A 113 -5.35 -8.41 -18.63
N PHE A 114 -6.40 -7.59 -18.61
CA PHE A 114 -7.75 -8.01 -19.02
C PHE A 114 -7.80 -8.31 -20.51
N PHE A 115 -7.37 -7.39 -21.36
CA PHE A 115 -7.41 -7.57 -22.82
C PHE A 115 -6.45 -8.64 -23.31
N GLU A 116 -5.31 -8.85 -22.65
CA GLU A 116 -4.41 -9.97 -22.99
C GLU A 116 -5.06 -11.31 -22.70
N TRP A 117 -5.71 -11.45 -21.53
CA TRP A 117 -6.47 -12.65 -21.21
C TRP A 117 -7.63 -12.85 -22.21
N ALA A 118 -8.41 -11.81 -22.49
CA ALA A 118 -9.55 -11.92 -23.41
C ALA A 118 -9.13 -12.31 -24.84
N ALA A 119 -7.99 -11.84 -25.30
CA ALA A 119 -7.44 -12.22 -26.60
C ALA A 119 -6.94 -13.67 -26.61
N ASN A 120 -6.29 -14.12 -25.52
CA ASN A 120 -5.79 -15.49 -25.40
C ASN A 120 -6.93 -16.51 -25.30
N GLU A 121 -8.04 -16.16 -24.67
CA GLU A 121 -9.25 -17.01 -24.57
C GLU A 121 -10.15 -16.90 -25.82
N GLY A 122 -9.80 -16.06 -26.79
CA GLY A 122 -10.53 -15.92 -28.05
C GLY A 122 -11.81 -15.05 -27.97
N TYR A 123 -12.04 -14.33 -26.88
CA TYR A 123 -13.16 -13.41 -26.75
C TYR A 123 -13.02 -12.17 -27.64
N ILE A 124 -11.78 -11.79 -27.96
CA ILE A 124 -11.45 -10.68 -28.85
C ILE A 124 -10.32 -11.06 -29.80
N GLY A 125 -10.25 -10.45 -30.96
CA GLY A 125 -9.25 -10.81 -31.96
C GLY A 125 -7.81 -10.40 -31.61
N LYS A 126 -7.63 -9.30 -30.89
CA LYS A 126 -6.31 -8.79 -30.48
C LYS A 126 -6.42 -7.86 -29.27
N ASN A 127 -5.36 -7.83 -28.45
CA ASN A 127 -5.27 -6.89 -27.32
C ASN A 127 -4.98 -5.46 -27.82
N PRO A 128 -5.93 -4.50 -27.67
CA PRO A 128 -5.72 -3.11 -28.10
C PRO A 128 -4.65 -2.39 -27.26
N CYS A 129 -4.33 -2.89 -26.07
CA CYS A 129 -3.35 -2.29 -25.16
C CYS A 129 -1.89 -2.63 -25.52
N ARG A 130 -1.62 -3.57 -26.43
CA ARG A 130 -0.23 -3.99 -26.80
C ARG A 130 0.64 -2.85 -27.32
N VAL A 131 0.03 -1.87 -28.00
CA VAL A 131 0.75 -0.72 -28.58
C VAL A 131 0.86 0.47 -27.62
N ILE A 132 0.44 0.29 -26.38
CA ILE A 132 0.51 1.32 -25.35
C ILE A 132 1.66 0.98 -24.40
N GLU A 133 2.70 1.80 -24.49
CA GLU A 133 3.88 1.63 -23.62
C GLU A 133 3.57 1.89 -22.16
N ASN A 134 4.47 1.43 -21.31
CA ASN A 134 4.43 1.72 -19.87
C ASN A 134 4.53 3.22 -19.63
N ILE A 135 3.69 3.76 -18.79
CA ILE A 135 3.73 5.17 -18.43
C ILE A 135 4.92 5.39 -17.51
N LYS A 136 5.88 6.18 -17.99
CA LYS A 136 7.08 6.52 -17.20
C LYS A 136 6.70 7.46 -16.05
N TYR A 137 7.25 7.19 -14.89
CA TYR A 137 7.14 8.06 -13.72
C TYR A 137 8.44 8.05 -12.93
N GLU A 138 8.75 9.19 -12.37
CA GLU A 138 9.91 9.30 -11.47
C GLU A 138 9.63 8.52 -10.19
N ARG A 139 10.58 7.67 -9.83
CA ARG A 139 10.58 7.03 -8.52
C ARG A 139 11.23 7.97 -7.53
N VAL A 140 10.42 8.72 -6.79
CA VAL A 140 10.94 9.51 -5.68
C VAL A 140 11.63 8.57 -4.70
N GLU A 141 12.93 8.74 -4.57
CA GLU A 141 13.71 7.95 -3.65
C GLU A 141 13.35 8.33 -2.22
N LYS A 142 12.93 7.35 -1.47
CA LYS A 142 12.67 7.54 -0.05
C LYS A 142 14.00 7.51 0.69
N LYS A 143 14.38 8.63 1.31
CA LYS A 143 15.53 8.65 2.20
C LYS A 143 15.23 7.84 3.47
N PRO A 144 16.18 7.05 4.01
CA PRO A 144 16.02 6.41 5.30
C PRO A 144 15.91 7.45 6.42
N LEU A 145 15.42 7.05 7.58
CA LEU A 145 15.47 7.90 8.77
C LEU A 145 16.92 8.09 9.18
N THR A 146 17.27 9.33 9.50
CA THR A 146 18.54 9.66 10.14
C THR A 146 18.49 9.32 11.63
N ASP A 147 19.65 9.21 12.28
CA ASP A 147 19.71 8.94 13.73
C ASP A 147 19.00 10.07 14.51
N MET A 148 19.13 11.32 14.09
CA MET A 148 18.45 12.47 14.72
C MET A 148 16.94 12.41 14.56
N GLU A 149 16.43 12.03 13.39
CA GLU A 149 14.99 11.83 13.19
C GLU A 149 14.47 10.69 14.04
N LEU A 150 15.22 9.60 14.15
CA LEU A 150 14.86 8.47 14.99
C LEU A 150 14.80 8.85 16.47
N GLU A 151 15.76 9.63 16.97
CA GLU A 151 15.73 10.14 18.36
C GLU A 151 14.55 11.09 18.60
N ARG A 152 14.25 11.99 17.67
CA ARG A 152 13.05 12.84 17.78
C ARG A 152 11.76 11.99 17.83
N ILE A 153 11.64 10.98 16.98
CA ILE A 153 10.51 10.04 17.01
C ILE A 153 10.38 9.37 18.38
N ARG A 154 11.50 8.93 18.96
CA ARG A 154 11.54 8.28 20.28
C ARG A 154 11.11 9.19 21.41
N GLN A 155 11.53 10.45 21.37
CA GLN A 155 11.22 11.45 22.40
C GLN A 155 9.74 11.83 22.45
N VAL A 156 9.07 11.89 21.30
CA VAL A 156 7.67 12.27 21.21
C VAL A 156 6.68 11.13 21.42
N CYS A 157 7.16 9.91 21.65
CA CYS A 157 6.29 8.78 22.00
C CYS A 157 5.73 8.97 23.42
N GLU A 158 4.42 9.13 23.53
CA GLU A 158 3.73 9.43 24.78
C GLU A 158 3.47 8.18 25.61
N THR A 159 3.03 7.09 24.96
CA THR A 159 2.64 5.86 25.65
C THR A 159 3.70 4.75 25.53
N VAL A 160 3.70 3.82 26.50
CA VAL A 160 4.58 2.65 26.44
C VAL A 160 4.32 1.81 25.20
N ARG A 161 3.05 1.74 24.75
CA ARG A 161 2.67 1.07 23.52
C ARG A 161 3.30 1.74 22.29
N GLU A 162 3.28 3.08 22.20
CA GLU A 162 3.92 3.79 21.08
C GLU A 162 5.42 3.52 21.03
N LYS A 163 6.09 3.59 22.18
CA LYS A 163 7.53 3.29 22.30
C LYS A 163 7.84 1.87 21.86
N ALA A 164 7.04 0.90 22.30
CA ALA A 164 7.19 -0.50 21.91
C ALA A 164 6.93 -0.72 20.40
N LEU A 165 5.90 -0.09 19.87
CA LEU A 165 5.53 -0.21 18.43
C LEU A 165 6.61 0.39 17.51
N VAL A 166 7.13 1.57 17.83
CA VAL A 166 8.20 2.24 17.08
C VAL A 166 9.45 1.35 17.05
N GLU A 167 9.91 0.88 18.23
CA GLU A 167 11.11 0.05 18.30
C GLU A 167 10.90 -1.33 17.67
N PHE A 168 9.71 -1.89 17.77
CA PHE A 168 9.38 -3.15 17.09
C PHE A 168 9.50 -2.99 15.56
N LEU A 169 8.88 -1.94 14.99
CA LEU A 169 8.95 -1.67 13.56
C LEU A 169 10.38 -1.39 13.09
N TYR A 170 11.14 -0.60 13.86
CA TYR A 170 12.53 -0.26 13.56
C TYR A 170 13.46 -1.47 13.62
N SER A 171 13.31 -2.30 14.65
CA SER A 171 14.16 -3.47 14.87
C SER A 171 13.88 -4.60 13.87
N THR A 172 12.61 -4.88 13.59
CA THR A 172 12.20 -6.05 12.81
C THR A 172 12.05 -5.78 11.32
N GLY A 173 11.77 -4.54 10.93
CA GLY A 173 11.37 -4.20 9.57
C GLY A 173 10.12 -4.96 9.09
N ALA A 174 9.29 -5.46 10.00
CA ALA A 174 8.08 -6.19 9.67
C ALA A 174 7.09 -5.33 8.86
N ARG A 175 6.34 -5.97 7.96
CA ARG A 175 5.25 -5.28 7.25
C ARG A 175 4.12 -5.00 8.24
N VAL A 176 3.42 -3.88 8.05
CA VAL A 176 2.31 -3.50 8.94
C VAL A 176 1.26 -4.63 9.10
N THR A 177 0.97 -5.36 8.02
CA THR A 177 0.04 -6.51 8.05
C THR A 177 0.60 -7.69 8.86
N GLU A 178 1.91 -7.88 8.87
CA GLU A 178 2.57 -8.89 9.70
C GLU A 178 2.48 -8.49 11.18
N VAL A 179 2.71 -7.21 11.50
CA VAL A 179 2.61 -6.68 12.87
C VAL A 179 1.21 -6.88 13.47
N CYS A 180 0.16 -6.68 12.68
CA CYS A 180 -1.22 -6.89 13.13
C CYS A 180 -1.50 -8.33 13.59
N GLY A 181 -0.81 -9.31 13.01
CA GLY A 181 -1.03 -10.72 13.29
C GLY A 181 -0.13 -11.32 14.37
N VAL A 182 0.86 -10.58 14.87
CA VAL A 182 1.80 -11.12 15.87
C VAL A 182 1.10 -11.37 17.19
N LYS A 183 1.27 -12.58 17.72
CA LYS A 183 0.80 -12.98 19.05
C LYS A 183 1.91 -12.88 20.09
N LYS A 184 1.55 -12.80 21.37
CA LYS A 184 2.51 -12.84 22.49
C LYS A 184 3.37 -14.11 22.44
N THR A 185 2.78 -15.23 22.04
CA THR A 185 3.43 -16.56 21.93
C THR A 185 4.41 -16.66 20.74
N ASP A 186 4.35 -15.76 19.78
CA ASP A 186 5.26 -15.75 18.63
C ASP A 186 6.63 -15.15 18.96
N ILE A 187 6.82 -14.64 20.20
CA ILE A 187 8.01 -13.92 20.62
C ILE A 187 8.86 -14.80 21.56
N ASP A 188 10.09 -15.06 21.14
CA ASP A 188 11.13 -15.60 22.01
C ASP A 188 12.03 -14.45 22.50
N PHE A 189 11.74 -13.94 23.70
CA PHE A 189 12.51 -12.85 24.30
C PHE A 189 13.96 -13.26 24.64
N TYR A 190 14.23 -14.51 24.90
CA TYR A 190 15.58 -15.00 25.19
C TYR A 190 16.45 -14.90 23.93
N LYS A 191 15.99 -15.49 22.82
CA LYS A 191 16.69 -15.44 21.54
C LYS A 191 16.54 -14.08 20.84
N GLY A 192 15.53 -13.29 21.18
CA GLY A 192 15.18 -12.06 20.47
C GLY A 192 14.61 -12.32 19.08
N GLU A 193 13.86 -13.41 18.94
CA GLU A 193 13.23 -13.81 17.67
C GLU A 193 11.73 -13.61 17.74
N VAL A 194 11.13 -13.24 16.62
CA VAL A 194 9.68 -13.16 16.43
C VAL A 194 9.31 -13.88 15.15
N ILE A 195 8.29 -14.73 15.21
CA ILE A 195 7.72 -15.39 14.05
C ILE A 195 6.62 -14.48 13.50
N VAL A 196 6.75 -14.08 12.23
CA VAL A 196 5.73 -13.28 11.55
C VAL A 196 5.15 -14.04 10.37
N LEU A 197 3.85 -13.85 10.10
CA LEU A 197 3.14 -14.47 8.99
C LEU A 197 3.16 -13.54 7.78
N GLY A 198 3.93 -13.90 6.76
CA GLY A 198 4.08 -13.13 5.53
C GLY A 198 3.08 -13.48 4.44
N LYS A 199 3.27 -12.90 3.25
CA LYS A 199 2.45 -13.14 2.06
C LYS A 199 2.50 -14.64 1.67
N GLY A 200 1.33 -15.20 1.37
CA GLY A 200 1.21 -16.62 0.98
C GLY A 200 1.29 -17.59 2.14
N ASN A 201 0.92 -17.14 3.34
CA ASN A 201 0.88 -17.96 4.57
C ASN A 201 2.26 -18.54 4.96
N LYS A 202 3.35 -17.86 4.60
CA LYS A 202 4.72 -18.29 4.91
C LYS A 202 5.21 -17.62 6.17
N HIS A 203 5.62 -18.42 7.16
CA HIS A 203 6.27 -17.93 8.37
C HIS A 203 7.72 -17.52 8.08
N ARG A 204 8.15 -16.43 8.70
CA ARG A 204 9.56 -16.03 8.72
C ARG A 204 9.94 -15.49 10.08
N LYS A 205 11.20 -15.58 10.42
CA LYS A 205 11.76 -14.99 11.63
C LYS A 205 12.18 -13.55 11.35
N VAL A 206 11.92 -12.68 12.30
CA VAL A 206 12.48 -11.33 12.42
C VAL A 206 13.13 -11.19 13.79
N TYR A 207 13.97 -10.18 13.98
CA TYR A 207 14.83 -10.10 15.14
C TYR A 207 14.61 -8.82 15.92
N LEU A 208 14.63 -8.94 17.25
CA LEU A 208 14.50 -7.82 18.18
C LEU A 208 15.88 -7.39 18.68
N ASN A 209 16.17 -6.10 18.58
CA ASN A 209 17.32 -5.53 19.29
C ASN A 209 17.03 -5.39 20.80
N ALA A 210 18.05 -5.07 21.58
CA ALA A 210 17.93 -4.98 23.05
C ALA A 210 16.85 -3.95 23.49
N ARG A 211 16.78 -2.80 22.82
CA ARG A 211 15.82 -1.75 23.12
C ARG A 211 14.37 -2.17 22.82
N SER A 212 14.16 -2.85 21.70
CA SER A 212 12.84 -3.40 21.36
C SER A 212 12.40 -4.47 22.38
N LYS A 213 13.31 -5.37 22.80
CA LYS A 213 13.01 -6.36 23.83
C LYS A 213 12.58 -5.71 25.15
N LEU A 214 13.33 -4.69 25.60
CA LEU A 214 13.04 -3.97 26.84
C LEU A 214 11.65 -3.29 26.78
N LEU A 215 11.39 -2.53 25.72
CA LEU A 215 10.15 -1.76 25.61
C LEU A 215 8.92 -2.64 25.36
N LEU A 216 9.09 -3.75 24.64
CA LEU A 216 8.02 -4.76 24.53
C LEU A 216 7.72 -5.41 25.89
N GLY A 217 8.74 -5.74 26.68
CA GLY A 217 8.56 -6.27 28.03
C GLY A 217 7.78 -5.29 28.92
N GLN A 218 8.18 -4.02 28.93
CA GLN A 218 7.46 -2.96 29.66
C GLN A 218 6.02 -2.82 29.19
N TYR A 219 5.79 -2.82 27.88
CA TYR A 219 4.44 -2.73 27.32
C TYR A 219 3.58 -3.93 27.72
N LEU A 220 4.09 -5.15 27.61
CA LEU A 220 3.34 -6.35 27.99
C LEU A 220 3.03 -6.39 29.50
N THR A 221 3.95 -5.93 30.35
CA THR A 221 3.72 -5.83 31.80
C THR A 221 2.68 -4.74 32.14
N SER A 222 2.57 -3.68 31.35
CA SER A 222 1.59 -2.60 31.56
C SER A 222 0.18 -2.95 31.11
N ARG A 223 -0.03 -4.08 30.44
CA ARG A 223 -1.33 -4.50 29.92
C ARG A 223 -2.17 -5.20 30.99
N ASP A 224 -3.46 -4.90 30.99
CA ASP A 224 -4.49 -5.47 31.87
C ASP A 224 -5.56 -6.27 31.09
N ASP A 225 -5.19 -6.83 29.92
CA ASP A 225 -6.10 -7.54 29.01
C ASP A 225 -5.60 -8.97 28.70
N ASP A 226 -6.53 -9.87 28.33
CA ASP A 226 -6.27 -11.25 27.99
C ASP A 226 -6.03 -11.50 26.49
N SER A 227 -5.97 -10.46 25.67
CA SER A 227 -5.77 -10.62 24.24
C SER A 227 -4.45 -11.33 23.93
N GLU A 228 -4.49 -12.33 23.07
CA GLU A 228 -3.30 -13.06 22.61
C GLU A 228 -2.39 -12.22 21.71
N TYR A 229 -2.92 -11.17 21.07
CA TYR A 229 -2.18 -10.34 20.12
C TYR A 229 -1.20 -9.40 20.81
N LEU A 230 -0.07 -9.16 20.14
CA LEU A 230 0.99 -8.29 20.66
C LEU A 230 0.51 -6.85 20.83
N PHE A 231 -0.08 -6.25 19.82
CA PHE A 231 -0.54 -4.86 19.86
C PHE A 231 -2.05 -4.74 19.84
N VAL A 232 -2.59 -4.08 20.86
CA VAL A 232 -4.04 -3.88 21.07
C VAL A 232 -4.36 -2.39 21.27
N SER A 233 -5.65 -2.04 21.15
CA SER A 233 -6.15 -0.71 21.46
C SER A 233 -6.05 -0.44 22.97
N GLU A 234 -5.83 0.81 23.38
CA GLU A 234 -5.85 1.24 24.78
C GLU A 234 -7.25 1.27 25.36
N ARG A 235 -8.26 1.40 24.52
CA ARG A 235 -9.66 1.41 24.94
C ARG A 235 -10.22 0.00 24.98
N LYS A 236 -10.98 -0.32 26.04
CA LYS A 236 -11.75 -1.57 26.10
C LYS A 236 -12.66 -1.69 24.88
N PRO A 237 -12.83 -2.90 24.35
CA PRO A 237 -12.40 -4.20 24.86
C PRO A 237 -10.98 -4.63 24.44
N HIS A 238 -10.04 -3.73 24.22
CA HIS A 238 -8.63 -3.99 23.82
C HIS A 238 -8.50 -4.82 22.53
N ASN A 239 -9.22 -4.38 21.50
CA ASN A 239 -9.19 -5.03 20.20
C ASN A 239 -7.79 -4.99 19.59
N VAL A 240 -7.45 -6.03 18.82
CA VAL A 240 -6.21 -6.06 18.03
C VAL A 240 -6.09 -4.82 17.14
N LEU A 241 -4.89 -4.22 17.11
CA LEU A 241 -4.64 -3.08 16.22
C LEU A 241 -4.64 -3.54 14.77
N LYS A 242 -5.60 -3.03 14.01
CA LYS A 242 -5.65 -3.20 12.56
C LYS A 242 -4.63 -2.31 11.86
N LYS A 243 -4.35 -2.61 10.61
CA LYS A 243 -3.38 -1.91 9.77
C LYS A 243 -3.58 -0.39 9.80
N GLU A 244 -4.81 0.06 9.59
CA GLU A 244 -5.17 1.48 9.53
C GLU A 244 -4.88 2.21 10.86
N ALA A 245 -5.11 1.51 11.98
CA ALA A 245 -4.83 2.05 13.32
C ALA A 245 -3.31 2.18 13.56
N ILE A 246 -2.52 1.18 13.17
CA ILE A 246 -1.06 1.24 13.26
C ILE A 246 -0.52 2.36 12.36
N GLU A 247 -0.94 2.44 11.12
CA GLU A 247 -0.51 3.48 10.17
C GLU A 247 -0.86 4.88 10.67
N ARG A 248 -2.07 5.05 11.25
CA ARG A 248 -2.51 6.32 11.86
C ARG A 248 -1.64 6.69 13.07
N ASN A 249 -1.40 5.75 14.00
CA ASN A 249 -0.56 6.01 15.17
C ASN A 249 0.85 6.43 14.74
N ILE A 250 1.46 5.71 13.82
CA ILE A 250 2.80 6.01 13.33
C ILE A 250 2.83 7.39 12.64
N ARG A 251 1.81 7.74 11.86
CA ARG A 251 1.71 9.06 11.23
C ARG A 251 1.63 10.18 12.27
N LEU A 252 0.79 10.03 13.30
CA LEU A 252 0.66 11.01 14.38
C LEU A 252 1.98 11.19 15.16
N ILE A 253 2.73 10.12 15.39
CA ILE A 253 4.07 10.19 15.99
C ILE A 253 5.02 10.99 15.09
N GLY A 254 4.96 10.78 13.77
CA GLY A 254 5.77 11.54 12.81
C GLY A 254 5.42 13.03 12.77
N GLU A 255 4.14 13.38 12.88
CA GLU A 255 3.66 14.76 12.99
C GLU A 255 4.19 15.42 14.27
N ARG A 256 4.11 14.73 15.43
CA ARG A 256 4.69 15.23 16.70
C ARG A 256 6.21 15.35 16.66
N ALA A 257 6.89 14.52 15.90
CA ALA A 257 8.35 14.58 15.70
C ALA A 257 8.77 15.67 14.70
N GLU A 258 7.83 16.41 14.13
CA GLU A 258 8.05 17.48 13.14
C GLU A 258 8.92 17.00 11.97
N LEU A 259 8.59 15.80 11.42
CA LEU A 259 9.28 15.30 10.26
C LEU A 259 8.77 16.01 9.00
N ASP A 260 9.68 16.31 8.08
CA ASP A 260 9.40 16.94 6.77
C ASP A 260 8.61 16.03 5.80
N ARG A 261 8.40 14.78 6.20
CA ARG A 261 7.70 13.76 5.42
C ARG A 261 6.87 12.82 6.30
N PRO A 262 5.81 12.20 5.77
CA PRO A 262 4.99 11.29 6.54
C PRO A 262 5.77 10.08 7.07
N LEU A 263 5.72 9.86 8.38
CA LEU A 263 6.25 8.65 8.99
C LEU A 263 5.31 7.48 8.70
N THR A 264 5.86 6.37 8.24
CA THR A 264 5.09 5.17 7.90
C THR A 264 5.82 3.90 8.37
N PRO A 265 5.11 2.79 8.63
CA PRO A 265 5.75 1.50 8.92
C PRO A 265 6.73 1.07 7.83
N HIS A 266 6.44 1.41 6.57
CA HIS A 266 7.32 1.09 5.45
C HIS A 266 8.63 1.89 5.50
N LEU A 267 8.62 3.11 6.04
CA LEU A 267 9.84 3.92 6.20
C LEU A 267 10.80 3.29 7.22
N PHE A 268 10.31 2.75 8.34
CA PHE A 268 11.14 1.98 9.29
C PHE A 268 11.81 0.79 8.61
N ARG A 269 11.04 0.04 7.83
CA ARG A 269 11.56 -1.11 7.07
C ARG A 269 12.60 -0.69 6.03
N HIS A 270 12.37 0.41 5.32
CA HIS A 270 13.32 0.99 4.39
C HIS A 270 14.61 1.40 5.12
N THR A 271 14.48 2.05 6.26
CA THR A 271 15.61 2.48 7.11
C THR A 271 16.45 1.27 7.55
N LEU A 272 15.81 0.23 8.10
CA LEU A 272 16.51 -0.99 8.49
C LEU A 272 17.28 -1.60 7.32
N ALA A 273 16.62 -1.77 6.16
CA ALA A 273 17.26 -2.35 4.98
C ALA A 273 18.48 -1.56 4.53
N THR A 274 18.34 -0.24 4.43
CA THR A 274 19.41 0.65 3.99
C THR A 274 20.59 0.64 4.97
N LEU A 275 20.31 0.75 6.28
CA LEU A 275 21.36 0.72 7.31
C LEU A 275 22.10 -0.61 7.36
N MET A 276 21.41 -1.73 7.18
CA MET A 276 22.05 -3.04 7.12
C MET A 276 23.01 -3.15 5.94
N LEU A 277 22.58 -2.71 4.75
CA LEU A 277 23.43 -2.72 3.55
C LEU A 277 24.64 -1.77 3.71
N GLN A 278 24.43 -0.56 4.21
CA GLN A 278 25.50 0.40 4.49
C GLN A 278 26.53 -0.12 5.50
N ARG A 279 26.09 -0.98 6.43
CA ARG A 279 26.99 -1.65 7.40
C ARG A 279 27.63 -2.93 6.85
N GLY A 280 27.47 -3.19 5.55
CA GLY A 280 28.11 -4.32 4.87
C GLY A 280 27.37 -5.66 4.98
N THR A 281 26.13 -5.68 5.44
CA THR A 281 25.34 -6.93 5.44
C THR A 281 25.09 -7.39 4.00
N PRO A 282 25.36 -8.65 3.65
CA PRO A 282 25.09 -9.17 2.32
C PRO A 282 23.61 -9.00 1.92
N ILE A 283 23.38 -8.58 0.68
CA ILE A 283 22.02 -8.30 0.18
C ILE A 283 21.08 -9.51 0.28
N THR A 284 21.62 -10.72 0.16
CA THR A 284 20.87 -11.98 0.32
C THR A 284 20.38 -12.19 1.75
N GLU A 285 21.12 -11.75 2.74
CA GLU A 285 20.72 -11.79 4.14
C GLU A 285 19.64 -10.76 4.42
N VAL A 286 19.83 -9.52 3.93
CA VAL A 286 18.80 -8.47 4.02
C VAL A 286 17.51 -8.92 3.33
N GLN A 287 17.60 -9.53 2.15
CA GLN A 287 16.46 -10.11 1.44
C GLN A 287 15.71 -11.13 2.32
N LYS A 288 16.45 -12.04 2.96
CA LYS A 288 15.89 -13.09 3.84
C LYS A 288 15.21 -12.50 5.07
N ILE A 289 15.86 -11.55 5.75
CA ILE A 289 15.32 -10.85 6.92
C ILE A 289 14.03 -10.11 6.56
N LEU A 290 14.01 -9.42 5.42
CA LEU A 290 12.84 -8.70 4.96
C LEU A 290 11.76 -9.63 4.36
N GLY A 291 12.10 -10.86 3.98
CA GLY A 291 11.18 -11.78 3.31
C GLY A 291 10.74 -11.28 1.95
N HIS A 292 11.70 -10.81 1.12
CA HIS A 292 11.46 -10.48 -0.27
C HIS A 292 11.62 -11.72 -1.14
N VAL A 293 10.55 -12.11 -1.84
CA VAL A 293 10.58 -13.24 -2.78
C VAL A 293 11.51 -12.92 -3.97
N ASN A 294 11.51 -11.67 -4.43
CA ASN A 294 12.33 -11.20 -5.54
C ASN A 294 13.44 -10.28 -5.01
N ILE A 295 14.71 -10.58 -5.35
CA ILE A 295 15.87 -9.82 -4.95
C ILE A 295 15.82 -8.37 -5.47
N ASN A 296 15.21 -8.14 -6.63
CA ASN A 296 15.03 -6.79 -7.18
C ASN A 296 14.27 -5.86 -6.23
N THR A 297 13.45 -6.41 -5.33
CA THR A 297 12.79 -5.64 -4.28
C THR A 297 13.78 -5.17 -3.21
N THR A 298 14.88 -5.89 -3.01
CA THR A 298 15.94 -5.51 -2.08
C THR A 298 16.99 -4.63 -2.76
N MET A 299 17.19 -4.80 -4.05
CA MET A 299 18.13 -3.99 -4.85
C MET A 299 17.80 -2.49 -4.83
N ILE A 300 16.54 -2.12 -4.62
CA ILE A 300 16.15 -0.70 -4.48
C ILE A 300 16.79 0.00 -3.27
N TYR A 301 17.31 -0.77 -2.31
CA TYR A 301 18.03 -0.25 -1.13
C TYR A 301 19.56 -0.27 -1.32
N ALA A 302 20.05 -1.02 -2.30
CA ALA A 302 21.47 -1.17 -2.58
C ALA A 302 21.91 -0.04 -3.52
N LYS A 303 22.23 1.12 -2.96
CA LYS A 303 23.05 2.11 -3.66
C LYS A 303 24.50 1.74 -3.44
N VAL A 304 25.16 1.39 -4.50
CA VAL A 304 26.61 1.21 -4.51
C VAL A 304 27.21 2.54 -4.97
N SER A 305 27.93 3.23 -4.10
CA SER A 305 28.70 4.41 -4.49
C SER A 305 29.97 3.98 -5.22
N ASP A 306 30.54 4.86 -6.04
CA ASP A 306 31.83 4.61 -6.69
C ASP A 306 32.95 4.36 -5.65
N GLU A 307 32.82 4.97 -4.47
CA GLU A 307 33.72 4.74 -3.33
C GLU A 307 33.59 3.33 -2.77
N ASP A 308 32.35 2.81 -2.65
CA ASP A 308 32.13 1.41 -2.22
C ASP A 308 32.67 0.41 -3.25
N VAL A 309 32.51 0.69 -4.55
CA VAL A 309 33.07 -0.11 -5.62
C VAL A 309 34.60 -0.14 -5.52
N LYS A 310 35.26 1.02 -5.35
CA LYS A 310 36.70 1.14 -5.20
C LYS A 310 37.20 0.41 -3.96
N ALA A 311 36.55 0.58 -2.82
CA ALA A 311 36.89 -0.11 -1.58
C ALA A 311 36.77 -1.63 -1.71
N SER A 312 35.69 -2.11 -2.34
CA SER A 312 35.48 -3.52 -2.61
C SER A 312 36.52 -4.07 -3.57
N HIS A 313 36.85 -3.33 -4.64
CA HIS A 313 37.91 -3.73 -5.55
C HIS A 313 39.24 -3.87 -4.82
N MET A 314 39.64 -2.88 -4.00
CA MET A 314 40.87 -2.93 -3.23
C MET A 314 40.91 -4.08 -2.20
N LYS A 315 39.73 -4.49 -1.69
CA LYS A 315 39.63 -5.54 -0.68
C LYS A 315 39.66 -6.95 -1.26
N TYR A 316 39.11 -7.15 -2.46
CA TYR A 316 38.83 -8.48 -3.02
C TYR A 316 39.51 -8.77 -4.35
N ALA A 317 40.02 -7.77 -5.07
CA ALA A 317 40.75 -7.95 -6.30
C ALA A 317 42.26 -7.99 -5.98
N ILE A 318 42.74 -9.15 -5.52
CA ILE A 318 44.18 -9.46 -5.32
C ILE A 318 44.65 -10.29 -6.49
#